data_ff5520316faedfbe892a9a8954501dab
#
_entry.id   ff5520316faedfbe892a9a8954501dab
#
_cell.length_a   1.000
_cell.length_b   1.000
_cell.length_c   1.000
_cell.angle_alpha   90.00
_cell.angle_beta   90.00
_cell.angle_gamma   90.00
#
_symmetry.space_group_name_H-M   'P 1'
#
loop_
_entity.id
_entity.type
_entity.pdbx_description
1 polymer ?
#
loop_
_entity_poly.entity_id
_entity_poly.type
_entity_poly.pdbx_seq_one_letter_code
_entity_poly.pdbx_strand_id
1 'polypeptide(L)'
;MADHRQLRKEILEKTKEFYQARFGDDNYTPGKSRVNYAGRIFDEKELMNAVDTSLDFWLTEGRYSEQFSEKIADYLGVDNVLL
;
A
#
# COMPACT_ATOMS: atom_id res chain seq x y z
N MET A 1 12.84 17.39 -21.29
CA MET A 1 12.56 16.08 -20.71
C MET A 1 11.87 16.22 -19.38
N ALA A 2 10.81 15.46 -19.16
CA ALA A 2 10.14 15.48 -17.87
C ALA A 2 11.01 14.76 -16.82
N ASP A 3 11.06 15.33 -15.62
CA ASP A 3 11.77 14.73 -14.50
C ASP A 3 10.99 13.51 -14.01
N HIS A 4 11.62 12.34 -14.01
CA HIS A 4 11.00 11.10 -13.58
C HIS A 4 10.54 11.14 -12.12
N ARG A 5 11.18 11.96 -11.28
CA ARG A 5 10.78 12.11 -9.87
C ARG A 5 9.44 12.84 -9.77
N GLN A 6 9.27 13.88 -10.58
CA GLN A 6 8.00 14.61 -10.63
C GLN A 6 6.89 13.74 -11.21
N LEU A 7 7.19 12.97 -12.25
CA LEU A 7 6.23 12.03 -12.81
C LEU A 7 5.81 10.95 -11.81
N ARG A 8 6.78 10.43 -11.03
CA ARG A 8 6.49 9.48 -9.95
C ARG A 8 5.50 10.06 -8.94
N LYS A 9 5.75 11.29 -8.51
CA LYS A 9 4.87 11.99 -7.57
C LYS A 9 3.45 12.12 -8.12
N GLU A 10 3.33 12.50 -9.38
CA GLU A 10 2.03 12.63 -10.05
C GLU A 10 1.32 11.28 -10.15
N ILE A 11 2.04 10.20 -10.45
CA ILE A 11 1.46 8.86 -10.50
C ILE A 11 0.92 8.46 -9.13
N LEU A 12 1.67 8.71 -8.07
CA LEU A 12 1.24 8.36 -6.71
C LEU A 12 0.04 9.20 -6.27
N GLU A 13 0.00 10.47 -6.61
CA GLU A 13 -1.16 11.32 -6.33
C GLU A 13 -2.39 10.84 -7.07
N LYS A 14 -2.25 10.45 -8.34
CA LYS A 14 -3.34 9.88 -9.12
C LYS A 14 -3.79 8.53 -8.57
N THR A 15 -2.87 7.73 -8.07
CA THR A 15 -3.19 6.47 -7.39
C THR A 15 -4.07 6.73 -6.16
N LYS A 16 -3.72 7.73 -5.37
CA LYS A 16 -4.50 8.13 -4.21
C LYS A 16 -5.90 8.59 -4.62
N GLU A 17 -5.99 9.43 -5.66
CA GLU A 17 -7.28 9.89 -6.17
C GLU A 17 -8.15 8.72 -6.64
N PHE A 18 -7.54 7.79 -7.37
CA PHE A 18 -8.22 6.57 -7.82
C PHE A 18 -8.77 5.78 -6.64
N TYR A 19 -7.94 5.56 -5.62
CA TYR A 19 -8.36 4.82 -4.44
C TYR A 19 -9.56 5.48 -3.77
N GLN A 20 -9.49 6.80 -3.57
CA GLN A 20 -10.57 7.54 -2.91
C GLN A 20 -11.86 7.51 -3.72
N ALA A 21 -11.75 7.60 -5.05
CA ALA A 21 -12.93 7.54 -5.93
C ALA A 21 -13.57 6.15 -5.95
N ARG A 22 -12.74 5.10 -5.90
CA ARG A 22 -13.20 3.72 -6.01
C ARG A 22 -13.65 3.12 -4.69
N PHE A 23 -12.95 3.42 -3.60
CA PHE A 23 -13.13 2.78 -2.30
C PHE A 23 -13.49 3.75 -1.17
N GLY A 24 -13.42 5.06 -1.41
CA GLY A 24 -13.58 6.06 -0.35
C GLY A 24 -14.98 6.15 0.23
N ASP A 25 -15.99 5.69 -0.49
CA ASP A 25 -17.40 5.74 -0.06
C ASP A 25 -17.88 4.42 0.53
N ASP A 26 -16.98 3.63 1.08
CA ASP A 26 -17.33 2.35 1.67
C ASP A 26 -17.93 2.54 3.08
N ASN A 27 -19.02 3.27 3.14
CA ASN A 27 -19.73 3.54 4.39
C ASN A 27 -20.71 2.43 4.70
N TYR A 28 -20.67 1.96 5.93
CA TYR A 28 -21.64 1.00 6.43
C TYR A 28 -23.03 1.63 6.53
N THR A 29 -24.00 1.00 5.88
CA THR A 29 -25.40 1.43 5.95
C THR A 29 -26.21 0.29 6.58
N PRO A 30 -26.76 0.47 7.79
CA PRO A 30 -27.54 -0.59 8.45
C PRO A 30 -28.69 -1.05 7.56
N GLY A 31 -28.85 -2.38 7.45
CA GLY A 31 -29.89 -3.00 6.65
C GLY A 31 -29.62 -3.06 5.15
N LYS A 32 -28.59 -2.38 4.65
CA LYS A 32 -28.21 -2.38 3.23
C LYS A 32 -26.79 -2.91 3.01
N SER A 33 -25.87 -2.52 3.89
CA SER A 33 -24.46 -2.95 3.76
C SER A 33 -24.30 -4.38 4.26
N ARG A 34 -23.54 -5.15 3.51
CA ARG A 34 -23.17 -6.51 3.91
C ARG A 34 -22.05 -6.48 4.94
N VAL A 35 -22.23 -7.20 6.04
CA VAL A 35 -21.16 -7.40 7.01
C VAL A 35 -20.43 -8.68 6.66
N ASN A 36 -19.16 -8.57 6.28
CA ASN A 36 -18.35 -9.73 5.95
C ASN A 36 -17.76 -10.34 7.22
N TYR A 37 -17.70 -11.68 7.27
CA TYR A 37 -17.07 -12.40 8.36
C TYR A 37 -15.57 -12.07 8.46
N ALA A 38 -14.92 -12.02 7.31
CA ALA A 38 -13.53 -11.65 7.22
C ALA A 38 -13.31 -10.83 5.94
N GLY A 39 -12.37 -9.91 5.97
CA GLY A 39 -12.05 -9.10 4.82
C GLY A 39 -10.66 -8.49 4.97
N ARG A 40 -10.16 -7.96 3.86
CA ARG A 40 -8.88 -7.25 3.88
C ARG A 40 -9.10 -5.84 4.41
N ILE A 41 -8.21 -5.41 5.28
CA ILE A 41 -8.18 -4.04 5.76
C ILE A 41 -7.02 -3.35 5.06
N PHE A 42 -7.33 -2.34 4.26
CA PHE A 42 -6.32 -1.59 3.51
C PHE A 42 -6.80 -0.15 3.32
N ASP A 43 -5.87 0.72 2.99
CA ASP A 43 -6.17 2.11 2.64
C ASP A 43 -5.35 2.50 1.39
N GLU A 44 -5.34 3.79 1.05
CA GLU A 44 -4.62 4.29 -0.12
C GLU A 44 -3.10 4.05 -0.03
N LYS A 45 -2.57 3.93 1.17
CA LYS A 45 -1.13 3.76 1.38
C LYS A 45 -0.62 2.44 0.87
N GLU A 46 -1.37 1.35 1.07
CA GLU A 46 -0.98 0.03 0.54
C GLU A 46 -0.91 0.05 -0.98
N LEU A 47 -1.91 0.66 -1.63
CA LEU A 47 -1.92 0.75 -3.08
C LEU A 47 -0.80 1.67 -3.58
N MET A 48 -0.59 2.80 -2.94
CA MET A 48 0.49 3.73 -3.29
C MET A 48 1.86 3.07 -3.15
N ASN A 49 2.08 2.31 -2.07
CA ASN A 49 3.34 1.59 -1.86
C ASN A 49 3.57 0.52 -2.93
N ALA A 50 2.51 -0.19 -3.32
CA ALA A 50 2.60 -1.20 -4.38
C ALA A 50 2.98 -0.55 -5.72
N VAL A 51 2.36 0.58 -6.07
CA VAL A 51 2.69 1.31 -7.28
C VAL A 51 4.12 1.84 -7.21
N ASP A 52 4.52 2.43 -6.09
CA ASP A 52 5.84 3.00 -5.89
C ASP A 52 6.94 1.94 -6.08
N THR A 53 6.75 0.77 -5.50
CA THR A 53 7.67 -0.36 -5.69
C THR A 53 7.71 -0.81 -7.14
N SER A 54 6.56 -0.87 -7.81
CA SER A 54 6.47 -1.26 -9.22
C SER A 54 7.22 -0.30 -10.12
N LEU A 55 7.26 0.99 -9.80
CA LEU A 55 7.97 1.98 -10.58
C LEU A 55 9.49 1.76 -10.57
N ASP A 56 10.00 1.04 -9.57
CA ASP A 56 11.40 0.61 -9.50
C ASP A 56 11.62 -0.79 -10.05
N PHE A 57 10.58 -1.43 -10.61
CA PHE A 57 10.59 -2.82 -11.08
C PHE A 57 10.89 -3.86 -10.01
N TRP A 58 10.72 -3.52 -8.74
CA TRP A 58 10.82 -4.47 -7.63
C TRP A 58 9.45 -5.11 -7.40
N LEU A 59 9.18 -6.18 -8.12
CA LEU A 59 7.84 -6.79 -8.14
C LEU A 59 7.66 -7.89 -7.10
N THR A 60 8.74 -8.34 -6.48
CA THR A 60 8.70 -9.36 -5.43
C THR A 60 9.28 -8.83 -4.12
N GLU A 61 10.59 -8.59 -4.10
CA GLU A 61 11.26 -8.02 -2.95
C GLU A 61 11.87 -6.67 -3.32
N GLY A 62 11.96 -5.77 -2.36
CA GLY A 62 12.57 -4.47 -2.55
C GLY A 62 12.66 -3.75 -1.23
N ARG A 63 12.78 -2.43 -1.26
CA ARG A 63 12.96 -1.63 -0.05
C ARG A 63 11.84 -1.80 0.98
N TYR A 64 10.60 -2.00 0.54
CA TYR A 64 9.48 -2.18 1.48
C TYR A 64 9.56 -3.52 2.20
N SER A 65 9.99 -4.58 1.51
CA SER A 65 10.22 -5.88 2.15
C SER A 65 11.35 -5.79 3.17
N GLU A 66 12.44 -5.09 2.83
CA GLU A 66 13.55 -4.87 3.75
C GLU A 66 13.11 -4.07 4.97
N GLN A 67 12.38 -2.98 4.78
CA GLN A 67 11.85 -2.17 5.88
C GLN A 67 10.92 -2.97 6.78
N PHE A 68 10.06 -3.78 6.19
CA PHE A 68 9.15 -4.63 6.93
C PHE A 68 9.91 -5.65 7.77
N SER A 69 10.92 -6.31 7.18
CA SER A 69 11.75 -7.28 7.89
C SER A 69 12.47 -6.64 9.07
N GLU A 70 13.02 -5.45 8.89
CA GLU A 70 13.71 -4.71 9.95
C GLU A 70 12.76 -4.35 11.08
N LYS A 71 11.58 -3.83 10.76
CA LYS A 71 10.59 -3.43 11.76
C LYS A 71 10.05 -4.62 12.55
N ILE A 72 9.82 -5.75 11.87
CA ILE A 72 9.36 -6.98 12.53
C ILE A 72 10.45 -7.52 13.44
N ALA A 73 11.72 -7.51 12.96
CA ALA A 73 12.84 -7.95 13.77
C ALA A 73 12.97 -7.13 15.05
N ASP A 74 12.84 -5.81 14.96
CA ASP A 74 12.87 -4.92 16.13
C ASP A 74 11.71 -5.20 17.07
N TYR A 75 10.51 -5.35 16.51
CA TYR A 75 9.31 -5.60 17.31
C TYR A 75 9.40 -6.92 18.09
N LEU A 76 9.94 -7.97 17.45
CA LEU A 76 10.07 -9.29 18.06
C LEU A 76 11.35 -9.45 18.89
N GLY A 77 12.29 -8.50 18.79
CA GLY A 77 13.57 -8.58 19.49
C GLY A 77 14.49 -9.66 18.95
N VAL A 78 14.40 -9.95 17.64
CA VAL A 78 15.26 -10.94 16.97
C VAL A 78 16.20 -10.25 15.99
N ASP A 79 17.28 -10.91 15.63
CA ASP A 79 18.29 -10.31 14.75
C ASP A 79 17.89 -10.37 13.26
N ASN A 80 17.18 -11.39 12.85
CA ASN A 80 16.83 -11.60 11.45
C ASN A 80 15.41 -12.09 11.28
N VAL A 81 14.77 -11.64 10.21
CA VAL A 81 13.44 -12.08 9.80
C VAL A 81 13.49 -12.38 8.31
N LEU A 82 13.03 -13.57 7.93
CA LEU A 82 12.85 -13.96 6.53
C LEU A 82 11.39 -13.84 6.15
N LEU A 83 11.16 -13.22 5.00
CA LEU A 83 9.81 -13.09 4.43
C LEU A 83 9.54 -14.19 3.40
#